data_1e18de3438879c61189a168ff2956532
#
_entry.id   1e18de3438879c61189a168ff2956532
#
_cell.length_a   1.000
_cell.length_b   1.000
_cell.length_c   1.000
_cell.angle_alpha   90.00
_cell.angle_beta   90.00
_cell.angle_gamma   90.00
#
_symmetry.space_group_name_H-M   'P 1'
#
loop_
_entity.id
_entity.type
_entity.pdbx_description
1 polymer ?
#
loop_
_entity_poly.entity_id
_entity_poly.type
_entity_poly.pdbx_seq_one_letter_code
_entity_poly.pdbx_strand_id
1 'polypeptide(L)'
;MHSIFNVTATLILLPFSKLLVKLATLAVPDEKEEETTENKLHLLDVRFLDTPGLAIEQCQNVAYEMSEITKKALFDATKLLHSYDEDKAQKIFEMEDIIDKYEDEMGNYLVKLSSRDLSEKESHTLSVLLH
;
A
#
# COMPACT_ATOMS: atom_id res chain seq x y z
N MET A 1 23.29 40.32 18.31
CA MET A 1 21.84 40.53 18.21
C MET A 1 21.10 39.35 17.56
N HIS A 2 21.71 38.61 16.63
CA HIS A 2 21.06 37.47 15.98
C HIS A 2 20.78 36.26 16.88
N SER A 3 21.62 36.03 17.90
CA SER A 3 21.47 34.86 18.78
C SER A 3 20.23 34.93 19.69
N ILE A 4 19.90 36.12 20.19
CA ILE A 4 18.74 36.32 21.08
C ILE A 4 17.43 36.11 20.30
N PHE A 5 17.36 36.58 19.07
CA PHE A 5 16.20 36.39 18.19
C PHE A 5 15.98 34.91 17.88
N ASN A 6 17.03 34.17 17.55
CA ASN A 6 16.94 32.75 17.24
C ASN A 6 16.51 31.91 18.47
N VAL A 7 17.06 32.21 19.65
CA VAL A 7 16.66 31.53 20.90
C VAL A 7 15.21 31.82 21.26
N THR A 8 14.77 33.07 21.11
CA THR A 8 13.37 33.47 21.41
C THR A 8 12.41 32.85 20.39
N ALA A 9 12.76 32.83 19.09
CA ALA A 9 11.97 32.18 18.06
C ALA A 9 11.87 30.66 18.29
N THR A 10 12.96 30.01 18.68
CA THR A 10 12.98 28.57 18.99
C THR A 10 12.11 28.25 20.21
N LEU A 11 12.17 29.06 21.27
CA LEU A 11 11.36 28.91 22.49
C LEU A 11 9.86 29.08 22.21
N ILE A 12 9.48 29.99 21.31
CA ILE A 12 8.08 30.20 20.90
C ILE A 12 7.60 29.09 19.98
N LEU A 13 8.45 28.60 19.05
CA LEU A 13 8.12 27.55 18.07
C LEU A 13 8.09 26.14 18.69
N LEU A 14 8.82 25.90 19.78
CA LEU A 14 8.88 24.59 20.43
C LEU A 14 7.50 24.06 20.89
N PRO A 15 6.64 24.82 21.58
CA PRO A 15 5.29 24.35 21.89
C PRO A 15 4.38 24.32 20.65
N PHE A 16 4.64 25.16 19.63
CA PHE A 16 3.91 25.17 18.37
C PHE A 16 4.24 23.97 17.47
N SER A 17 5.41 23.35 17.60
CA SER A 17 5.75 22.15 16.83
C SER A 17 4.81 21.00 17.13
N LYS A 18 4.39 20.82 18.38
CA LYS A 18 3.40 19.79 18.77
C LYS A 18 2.00 20.11 18.23
N LEU A 19 1.64 21.38 18.13
CA LEU A 19 0.38 21.82 17.55
C LEU A 19 0.39 21.66 16.02
N LEU A 20 1.52 21.96 15.37
CA LEU A 20 1.72 21.75 13.92
C LEU A 20 1.72 20.26 13.55
N VAL A 21 2.38 19.41 14.33
CA VAL A 21 2.31 17.95 14.17
C VAL A 21 0.87 17.45 14.34
N LYS A 22 0.14 17.95 15.32
CA LYS A 22 -1.27 17.58 15.55
C LYS A 22 -2.21 18.10 14.47
N LEU A 23 -1.93 19.26 13.89
CA LEU A 23 -2.64 19.81 12.73
C LEU A 23 -2.28 19.05 11.44
N ALA A 24 -1.00 18.66 11.26
CA ALA A 24 -0.56 17.87 10.15
C ALA A 24 -1.18 16.46 10.18
N THR A 25 -1.22 15.81 11.35
CA THR A 25 -1.89 14.49 11.52
C THR A 25 -3.41 14.57 11.41
N LEU A 26 -4.02 15.76 11.59
CA LEU A 26 -5.44 15.97 11.36
C LEU A 26 -5.76 16.30 9.90
N ALA A 27 -4.78 16.86 9.16
CA ALA A 27 -4.89 17.24 7.76
C ALA A 27 -4.42 16.15 6.78
N VAL A 28 -3.70 15.13 7.27
CA VAL A 28 -3.31 13.93 6.52
C VAL A 28 -4.14 12.77 7.08
N PRO A 29 -5.22 12.35 6.41
CA PRO A 29 -5.88 11.11 6.76
C PRO A 29 -5.02 9.93 6.31
N ASP A 30 -4.66 9.10 7.29
CA ASP A 30 -4.18 7.73 7.17
C ASP A 30 -2.89 7.41 6.37
N GLU A 31 -1.74 7.76 6.93
CA GLU A 31 -0.49 7.00 6.70
C GLU A 31 -0.61 5.50 7.09
N LYS A 32 -1.68 5.09 7.76
CA LYS A 32 -1.86 3.70 8.20
C LYS A 32 -2.13 2.71 7.06
N GLU A 33 -2.77 3.16 5.97
CA GLU A 33 -3.01 2.28 4.83
C GLU A 33 -1.76 2.17 3.94
N GLU A 34 -0.98 3.23 3.76
CA GLU A 34 0.29 3.17 3.02
C GLU A 34 1.35 2.33 3.76
N GLU A 35 1.50 2.52 5.07
CA GLU A 35 2.44 1.74 5.88
C GLU A 35 2.06 0.26 5.91
N THR A 36 0.77 -0.06 5.92
CA THR A 36 0.28 -1.44 5.84
C THR A 36 0.52 -2.04 4.45
N THR A 37 0.36 -1.26 3.38
CA THR A 37 0.59 -1.68 2.00
C THR A 37 2.07 -1.94 1.74
N GLU A 38 2.96 -1.02 2.15
CA GLU A 38 4.41 -1.22 2.05
C GLU A 38 4.86 -2.46 2.84
N ASN A 39 4.37 -2.64 4.06
CA ASN A 39 4.69 -3.82 4.87
C ASN A 39 4.25 -5.13 4.22
N LYS A 40 3.14 -5.14 3.50
CA LYS A 40 2.65 -6.35 2.81
C LYS A 40 3.38 -6.60 1.49
N LEU A 41 3.73 -5.58 0.75
CA LEU A 41 4.58 -5.70 -0.44
C LEU A 41 6.00 -6.16 -0.09
N HIS A 42 6.49 -5.92 1.13
CA HIS A 42 7.73 -6.52 1.64
C HIS A 42 7.70 -8.06 1.71
N LEU A 43 6.51 -8.69 1.67
CA LEU A 43 6.38 -10.13 1.54
C LEU A 43 6.90 -10.63 0.19
N LEU A 44 6.90 -9.80 -0.85
CA LEU A 44 7.44 -10.10 -2.18
C LEU A 44 8.96 -9.88 -2.24
N ASP A 45 9.68 -10.36 -1.24
CA ASP A 45 11.13 -10.25 -1.17
C ASP A 45 11.80 -11.17 -2.20
N VAL A 46 12.71 -10.61 -2.96
CA VAL A 46 13.48 -11.33 -4.01
C VAL A 46 14.28 -12.51 -3.47
N ARG A 47 14.56 -12.55 -2.16
CA ARG A 47 15.23 -13.66 -1.49
C ARG A 47 14.40 -14.94 -1.50
N PHE A 48 13.07 -14.81 -1.53
CA PHE A 48 12.17 -15.97 -1.58
C PHE A 48 12.07 -16.60 -2.98
N LEU A 49 12.56 -15.92 -4.01
CA LEU A 49 12.61 -16.49 -5.38
C LEU A 49 13.45 -17.78 -5.47
N ASP A 50 14.38 -17.99 -4.54
CA ASP A 50 15.17 -19.24 -4.46
C ASP A 50 14.41 -20.38 -3.76
N THR A 51 13.20 -20.09 -3.24
CA THR A 51 12.27 -21.07 -2.65
C THR A 51 10.89 -20.88 -3.27
N PRO A 52 10.64 -21.42 -4.49
CA PRO A 52 9.45 -21.10 -5.29
C PRO A 52 8.12 -21.36 -4.56
N GLY A 53 8.02 -22.43 -3.78
CA GLY A 53 6.82 -22.73 -3.00
C GLY A 53 6.46 -21.62 -2.01
N LEU A 54 7.45 -21.06 -1.30
CA LEU A 54 7.25 -19.93 -0.40
C LEU A 54 6.93 -18.64 -1.16
N ALA A 55 7.62 -18.39 -2.26
CA ALA A 55 7.37 -17.22 -3.11
C ALA A 55 5.92 -17.20 -3.63
N ILE A 56 5.40 -18.34 -4.06
CA ILE A 56 3.99 -18.48 -4.51
C ILE A 56 3.02 -18.25 -3.35
N GLU A 57 3.29 -18.78 -2.17
CA GLU A 57 2.46 -18.54 -0.99
C GLU A 57 2.39 -17.04 -0.64
N GLN A 58 3.51 -16.33 -0.72
CA GLN A 58 3.52 -14.89 -0.51
C GLN A 58 2.72 -14.14 -1.59
N CYS A 59 2.84 -14.53 -2.85
CA CYS A 59 2.03 -13.96 -3.94
C CYS A 59 0.52 -14.21 -3.71
N GLN A 60 0.13 -15.39 -3.23
CA GLN A 60 -1.27 -15.69 -2.91
C GLN A 60 -1.80 -14.81 -1.77
N ASN A 61 -0.99 -14.56 -0.74
CA ASN A 61 -1.34 -13.68 0.36
C ASN A 61 -1.54 -12.24 -0.11
N VAL A 62 -0.63 -11.74 -0.96
CA VAL A 62 -0.72 -10.39 -1.55
C VAL A 62 -1.95 -10.29 -2.47
N ALA A 63 -2.21 -11.29 -3.32
CA ALA A 63 -3.40 -11.34 -4.18
C ALA A 63 -4.70 -11.33 -3.35
N TYR A 64 -4.73 -12.04 -2.24
CA TYR A 64 -5.89 -12.03 -1.34
C TYR A 64 -6.15 -10.63 -0.77
N GLU A 65 -5.11 -9.96 -0.27
CA GLU A 65 -5.24 -8.59 0.24
C GLU A 65 -5.71 -7.61 -0.83
N MET A 66 -5.12 -7.67 -2.03
CA MET A 66 -5.54 -6.88 -3.18
C MET A 66 -7.03 -7.10 -3.49
N SER A 67 -7.49 -8.36 -3.42
CA SER A 67 -8.91 -8.69 -3.66
C SER A 67 -9.86 -8.09 -2.62
N GLU A 68 -9.46 -8.02 -1.36
CA GLU A 68 -10.26 -7.40 -0.29
C GLU A 68 -10.35 -5.88 -0.46
N ILE A 69 -9.25 -5.22 -0.87
CA ILE A 69 -9.26 -3.78 -1.19
C ILE A 69 -10.16 -3.51 -2.39
N THR A 70 -10.01 -4.29 -3.46
CA THR A 70 -10.83 -4.17 -4.68
C THR A 70 -12.32 -4.35 -4.39
N LYS A 71 -12.66 -5.34 -3.59
CA LYS A 71 -14.05 -5.59 -3.15
C LYS A 71 -14.60 -4.40 -2.37
N LYS A 72 -13.81 -3.82 -1.46
CA LYS A 72 -14.21 -2.62 -0.71
C LYS A 72 -14.42 -1.42 -1.65
N ALA A 73 -13.48 -1.17 -2.56
CA ALA A 73 -13.58 -0.09 -3.54
C ALA A 73 -14.83 -0.23 -4.40
N LEU A 74 -15.11 -1.43 -4.94
CA LEU A 74 -16.29 -1.71 -5.74
C LEU A 74 -17.58 -1.48 -4.94
N PHE A 75 -17.63 -1.95 -3.69
CA PHE A 75 -18.80 -1.79 -2.83
C PHE A 75 -19.07 -0.32 -2.49
N ASP A 76 -18.02 0.45 -2.24
CA ASP A 76 -18.14 1.88 -1.95
C ASP A 76 -18.48 2.67 -3.22
N ALA A 77 -17.95 2.30 -4.38
CA ALA A 77 -18.33 2.87 -5.67
C ALA A 77 -19.84 2.64 -5.99
N THR A 78 -20.36 1.46 -5.70
CA THR A 78 -21.81 1.19 -5.90
C THR A 78 -22.68 2.07 -5.01
N LYS A 79 -22.23 2.42 -3.80
CA LYS A 79 -22.97 3.35 -2.92
C LYS A 79 -23.00 4.77 -3.48
N LEU A 80 -21.91 5.22 -4.15
CA LEU A 80 -21.86 6.53 -4.78
C LEU A 80 -22.88 6.72 -5.91
N LEU A 81 -23.32 5.63 -6.55
CA LEU A 81 -24.38 5.69 -7.56
C LEU A 81 -25.74 6.13 -6.96
N HIS A 82 -25.95 5.91 -5.67
CA HIS A 82 -27.18 6.29 -4.99
C HIS A 82 -27.08 7.67 -4.32
N SER A 83 -25.91 8.02 -3.82
CA SER A 83 -25.63 9.30 -3.16
C SER A 83 -24.18 9.68 -3.38
N TYR A 84 -23.95 10.64 -4.26
CA TYR A 84 -22.61 11.14 -4.54
C TYR A 84 -22.04 11.89 -3.33
N ASP A 85 -20.79 11.58 -3.01
CA ASP A 85 -20.04 12.14 -1.90
C ASP A 85 -18.57 12.25 -2.36
N GLU A 86 -18.07 13.47 -2.43
CA GLU A 86 -16.74 13.76 -2.98
C GLU A 86 -15.61 13.13 -2.13
N ASP A 87 -15.74 13.16 -0.81
CA ASP A 87 -14.75 12.57 0.09
C ASP A 87 -14.67 11.05 -0.07
N LYS A 88 -15.81 10.40 -0.31
CA LYS A 88 -15.84 8.95 -0.60
C LYS A 88 -15.29 8.63 -1.98
N ALA A 89 -15.55 9.47 -2.97
CA ALA A 89 -14.98 9.31 -4.30
C ALA A 89 -13.45 9.38 -4.24
N GLN A 90 -12.91 10.36 -3.50
CA GLN A 90 -11.47 10.49 -3.30
C GLN A 90 -10.86 9.25 -2.66
N LYS A 91 -11.50 8.67 -1.64
CA LYS A 91 -11.04 7.43 -0.99
C LYS A 91 -11.05 6.22 -1.93
N ILE A 92 -11.94 6.18 -2.90
CA ILE A 92 -11.96 5.12 -3.91
C ILE A 92 -10.75 5.26 -4.84
N PHE A 93 -10.40 6.48 -5.27
CA PHE A 93 -9.18 6.71 -6.05
C PHE A 93 -7.91 6.33 -5.28
N GLU A 94 -7.84 6.63 -3.98
CA GLU A 94 -6.73 6.19 -3.13
C GLU A 94 -6.63 4.66 -3.06
N MET A 95 -7.76 3.95 -2.97
CA MET A 95 -7.78 2.48 -3.02
C MET A 95 -7.36 1.96 -4.40
N GLU A 96 -7.73 2.64 -5.48
CA GLU A 96 -7.31 2.30 -6.85
C GLU A 96 -5.78 2.44 -7.01
N ASP A 97 -5.20 3.54 -6.54
CA ASP A 97 -3.74 3.73 -6.54
C ASP A 97 -3.00 2.63 -5.76
N ILE A 98 -3.59 2.14 -4.66
CA ILE A 98 -3.04 1.03 -3.89
C ILE A 98 -3.14 -0.29 -4.68
N ILE A 99 -4.27 -0.54 -5.33
CA ILE A 99 -4.48 -1.75 -6.15
C ILE A 99 -3.47 -1.78 -7.30
N ASP A 100 -3.25 -0.67 -7.98
CA ASP A 100 -2.27 -0.54 -9.06
C ASP A 100 -0.85 -0.87 -8.58
N LYS A 101 -0.45 -0.39 -7.41
CA LYS A 101 0.85 -0.75 -6.80
C LYS A 101 0.96 -2.26 -6.55
N TYR A 102 -0.10 -2.89 -6.05
CA TYR A 102 -0.11 -4.34 -5.83
C TYR A 102 0.02 -5.12 -7.14
N GLU A 103 -0.69 -4.68 -8.19
CA GLU A 103 -0.65 -5.30 -9.51
C GLU A 103 0.76 -5.23 -10.10
N ASP A 104 1.37 -4.03 -10.12
CA ASP A 104 2.70 -3.81 -10.65
C ASP A 104 3.78 -4.62 -9.92
N GLU A 105 3.81 -4.55 -8.60
CA GLU A 105 4.82 -5.25 -7.80
C GLU A 105 4.66 -6.77 -7.87
N MET A 106 3.43 -7.27 -7.79
CA MET A 106 3.14 -8.69 -7.90
C MET A 106 3.44 -9.20 -9.31
N GLY A 107 3.05 -8.48 -10.36
CA GLY A 107 3.34 -8.82 -11.74
C GLY A 107 4.84 -8.92 -12.00
N ASN A 108 5.61 -7.93 -11.57
CA ASN A 108 7.07 -7.92 -11.67
C ASN A 108 7.71 -9.09 -10.90
N TYR A 109 7.18 -9.42 -9.73
CA TYR A 109 7.67 -10.53 -8.92
C TYR A 109 7.36 -11.89 -9.56
N LEU A 110 6.14 -12.09 -10.06
CA LEU A 110 5.72 -13.32 -10.74
C LEU A 110 6.53 -13.57 -12.03
N VAL A 111 6.85 -12.52 -12.78
CA VAL A 111 7.73 -12.62 -13.96
C VAL A 111 9.13 -13.09 -13.55
N LYS A 112 9.70 -12.57 -12.47
CA LYS A 112 10.99 -13.05 -11.95
C LYS A 112 10.90 -14.49 -11.46
N LEU A 113 9.80 -14.87 -10.82
CA LEU A 113 9.56 -16.22 -10.34
C LEU A 113 9.41 -17.22 -11.49
N SER A 114 8.79 -16.82 -12.60
CA SER A 114 8.61 -17.69 -13.79
C SER A 114 9.93 -18.13 -14.42
N SER A 115 11.02 -17.41 -14.17
CA SER A 115 12.37 -17.77 -14.65
C SER A 115 13.10 -18.76 -13.72
N ARG A 116 12.48 -19.19 -12.63
CA ARG A 116 13.04 -20.17 -11.69
C ARG A 116 12.62 -21.60 -12.03
N ASP A 117 13.29 -22.54 -11.41
CA ASP A 117 13.00 -23.96 -11.59
C ASP A 117 11.75 -24.32 -10.77
N LEU A 118 10.60 -24.38 -11.43
CA LEU A 118 9.29 -24.60 -10.81
C LEU A 118 8.83 -26.03 -11.03
N SER A 119 8.24 -26.63 -10.00
CA SER A 119 7.48 -27.86 -10.17
C SER A 119 6.22 -27.63 -11.03
N GLU A 120 5.64 -28.70 -11.56
CA GLU A 120 4.42 -28.63 -12.38
C GLU A 120 3.26 -27.93 -11.63
N LYS A 121 3.10 -28.22 -10.33
CA LYS A 121 2.10 -27.59 -9.46
C LYS A 121 2.36 -26.09 -9.28
N GLU A 122 3.61 -25.73 -9.06
CA GLU A 122 4.02 -24.33 -8.89
C GLU A 122 3.81 -23.54 -10.19
N SER A 123 4.19 -24.10 -11.33
CA SER A 123 3.97 -23.52 -12.66
C SER A 123 2.47 -23.29 -12.94
N HIS A 124 1.63 -24.25 -12.56
CA HIS A 124 0.18 -24.11 -12.70
C HIS A 124 -0.35 -22.98 -11.82
N THR A 125 0.05 -22.92 -10.54
CA THR A 125 -0.40 -21.86 -9.61
C THR A 125 0.09 -20.49 -10.07
N LEU A 126 1.33 -20.39 -10.53
CA LEU A 126 1.89 -19.14 -11.07
C LEU A 126 1.10 -18.68 -12.29
N SER A 127 0.73 -19.60 -13.19
CA SER A 127 -0.11 -19.28 -14.37
C SER A 127 -1.48 -18.72 -13.97
N VAL A 128 -2.08 -19.25 -12.91
CA VAL A 128 -3.36 -18.73 -12.38
C VAL A 128 -3.20 -17.34 -11.77
N LEU A 129 -2.09 -17.04 -11.11
CA LEU A 129 -1.83 -15.73 -10.50
C LEU A 129 -1.49 -14.64 -11.55
N LEU A 130 -1.04 -15.03 -12.74
CA LEU A 130 -0.73 -14.10 -13.84
C LEU A 130 -1.96 -13.72 -14.68
N HIS A 131 -3.11 -14.38 -14.51
CA HIS A 131 -4.36 -14.13 -15.24
C HIS A 131 -5.45 -13.56 -14.36
#